data_ba699c10e4bccd4ae587f6502bf76451
#
_entry.id   ba699c10e4bccd4ae587f6502bf76451
#
_cell.length_a   1.000
_cell.length_b   1.000
_cell.length_c   1.000
_cell.angle_alpha   90.00
_cell.angle_beta   90.00
_cell.angle_gamma   90.00
#
_symmetry.space_group_name_H-M   'P 1'
#
loop_
_entity.id
_entity.type
_entity.pdbx_description
1 polymer ?
#
loop_
_entity_poly.entity_id
_entity_poly.type
_entity_poly.pdbx_seq_one_letter_code
_entity_poly.pdbx_strand_id
1 'polypeptide(L)'
;GSRTWNQIARKGEFNGHPQGPFRFDARTFAEILRNFRATTNRRVQVDFEHASEMHPENVATEGVPALAWVVDIEERADGTLWGLFEWVAAKAVEYVRSGMYRYLSPAVQFAARDKVSGEPIGARLTSVALTNKPFLDGMAPVTASEGTTTTASLTPGDVHIPALTGAQRRNN
;
A
#
# COMPACT_ATOMS: atom_id res chain seq x y z
N GLY A 1 0.94 8.72 11.88
CA GLY A 1 1.84 7.60 11.65
C GLY A 1 2.97 7.97 10.71
N SER A 2 3.98 7.14 10.67
CA SER A 2 5.11 7.38 9.78
C SER A 2 4.76 7.01 8.34
N ARG A 3 5.40 7.66 7.39
CA ARG A 3 5.08 7.52 5.98
C ARG A 3 6.31 7.08 5.19
N THR A 4 6.10 6.16 4.25
CA THR A 4 7.14 5.75 3.30
C THR A 4 6.54 5.66 1.91
N TRP A 5 7.33 6.05 0.91
CA TRP A 5 6.96 5.86 -0.49
C TRP A 5 7.30 4.44 -0.90
N ASN A 6 6.36 3.78 -1.56
CA ASN A 6 6.52 2.41 -2.03
C ASN A 6 6.02 2.28 -3.45
N GLN A 7 6.75 1.52 -4.26
CA GLN A 7 6.33 1.22 -5.64
C GLN A 7 5.13 0.27 -5.59
N ILE A 8 4.04 0.62 -6.26
CA ILE A 8 2.83 -0.19 -6.26
C ILE A 8 2.51 -0.78 -7.64
N ALA A 9 3.08 -0.24 -8.72
CA ALA A 9 2.87 -0.79 -10.06
C ALA A 9 3.97 -0.32 -11.00
N ARG A 10 4.08 -1.01 -12.15
CA ARG A 10 4.95 -0.62 -13.25
C ARG A 10 4.22 -0.86 -14.57
N LYS A 11 4.60 -0.13 -15.61
CA LYS A 11 4.00 -0.31 -16.93
C LYS A 11 4.41 -1.66 -17.51
N GLY A 12 3.52 -2.25 -18.28
CA GLY A 12 3.76 -3.51 -18.94
C GLY A 12 2.47 -4.24 -19.27
N GLU A 13 2.61 -5.33 -20.04
CA GLU A 13 1.52 -6.24 -20.30
C GLU A 13 1.72 -7.49 -19.45
N PHE A 14 0.64 -7.97 -18.85
CA PHE A 14 0.68 -9.09 -17.92
C PHE A 14 -0.36 -10.11 -18.36
N ASN A 15 0.12 -11.21 -18.94
CA ASN A 15 -0.74 -12.17 -19.64
C ASN A 15 -1.03 -13.44 -18.84
N GLY A 16 -0.41 -13.60 -17.66
CA GLY A 16 -0.56 -14.82 -16.87
C GLY A 16 -1.53 -14.72 -15.70
N HIS A 17 -2.28 -13.63 -15.60
CA HIS A 17 -3.19 -13.46 -14.47
C HIS A 17 -4.41 -14.37 -14.62
N PRO A 18 -4.89 -15.01 -13.53
CA PRO A 18 -6.05 -15.91 -13.61
C PRO A 18 -7.32 -15.28 -14.17
N GLN A 19 -7.49 -13.97 -14.00
CA GLN A 19 -8.68 -13.27 -14.49
C GLN A 19 -8.48 -12.70 -15.90
N GLY A 20 -7.41 -13.12 -16.58
CA GLY A 20 -7.15 -12.69 -17.95
C GLY A 20 -6.03 -11.67 -18.04
N PRO A 21 -5.58 -11.38 -19.26
CA PRO A 21 -4.49 -10.43 -19.44
C PRO A 21 -4.92 -9.00 -19.10
N PHE A 22 -3.97 -8.20 -18.64
CA PHE A 22 -4.21 -6.79 -18.42
C PHE A 22 -2.94 -6.00 -18.73
N ARG A 23 -3.08 -4.68 -18.79
CA ARG A 23 -1.98 -3.81 -19.14
C ARG A 23 -1.99 -2.57 -18.26
N PHE A 24 -0.81 -2.21 -17.77
CA PHE A 24 -0.57 -0.90 -17.18
C PHE A 24 0.19 -0.05 -18.20
N ASP A 25 -0.44 1.00 -18.67
CA ASP A 25 0.17 1.96 -19.60
C ASP A 25 -0.08 3.38 -19.11
N ALA A 26 0.34 4.37 -19.89
CA ALA A 26 0.20 5.76 -19.49
C ALA A 26 -1.26 6.13 -19.22
N ARG A 27 -2.19 5.60 -20.03
CA ARG A 27 -3.62 5.87 -19.86
C ARG A 27 -4.14 5.28 -18.56
N THR A 28 -3.79 4.03 -18.28
CA THR A 28 -4.22 3.35 -17.05
C THR A 28 -3.73 4.10 -15.82
N PHE A 29 -2.46 4.50 -15.83
CA PHE A 29 -1.91 5.26 -14.72
C PHE A 29 -2.59 6.62 -14.57
N ALA A 30 -2.87 7.31 -15.67
CA ALA A 30 -3.58 8.59 -15.61
C ALA A 30 -4.97 8.43 -15.01
N GLU A 31 -5.67 7.35 -15.37
CA GLU A 31 -6.99 7.05 -14.79
C GLU A 31 -6.90 6.77 -13.30
N ILE A 32 -5.93 5.96 -12.90
CA ILE A 32 -5.74 5.65 -11.48
C ILE A 32 -5.45 6.93 -10.68
N LEU A 33 -4.56 7.78 -11.20
CA LEU A 33 -4.22 9.04 -10.54
C LEU A 33 -5.44 9.95 -10.42
N ARG A 34 -6.19 10.11 -11.52
CA ARG A 34 -7.37 10.96 -11.52
C ARG A 34 -8.42 10.46 -10.52
N ASN A 35 -8.69 9.17 -10.53
CA ASN A 35 -9.72 8.59 -9.68
C ASN A 35 -9.30 8.61 -8.21
N PHE A 36 -8.02 8.43 -7.92
CA PHE A 36 -7.51 8.55 -6.57
C PHE A 36 -7.70 9.97 -6.05
N ARG A 37 -7.37 10.96 -6.86
CA ARG A 37 -7.44 12.37 -6.46
C ARG A 37 -8.86 12.89 -6.37
N ALA A 38 -9.78 12.31 -7.13
CA ALA A 38 -11.18 12.72 -7.09
C ALA A 38 -11.88 12.34 -5.80
N THR A 39 -11.29 11.45 -5.00
CA THR A 39 -11.90 10.96 -3.78
C THR A 39 -11.20 11.60 -2.58
N THR A 40 -11.69 12.76 -2.16
CA THR A 40 -10.95 13.63 -1.25
C THR A 40 -10.76 13.05 0.15
N ASN A 41 -11.74 12.33 0.66
CA ASN A 41 -11.69 11.85 2.05
C ASN A 41 -11.52 10.35 2.17
N ARG A 42 -11.37 9.67 1.06
CA ARG A 42 -11.20 8.23 1.09
C ARG A 42 -9.77 7.89 0.69
N ARG A 43 -9.18 7.03 1.48
CA ARG A 43 -7.84 6.54 1.24
C ARG A 43 -7.91 5.09 0.80
N VAL A 44 -6.84 4.62 0.18
CA VAL A 44 -6.76 3.24 -0.27
C VAL A 44 -6.13 2.41 0.83
N GLN A 45 -6.77 1.31 1.17
CA GLN A 45 -6.34 0.44 2.26
C GLN A 45 -5.19 -0.45 1.82
N VAL A 46 -4.22 -0.64 2.71
CA VAL A 46 -3.20 -1.70 2.57
C VAL A 46 -3.61 -2.84 3.48
N ASP A 47 -3.64 -4.06 2.94
CA ASP A 47 -4.06 -5.24 3.68
C ASP A 47 -3.02 -6.35 3.57
N PHE A 48 -3.26 -7.47 4.26
CA PHE A 48 -2.51 -8.70 4.05
C PHE A 48 -3.21 -9.54 2.99
N GLU A 49 -2.47 -9.93 1.97
CA GLU A 49 -2.87 -10.96 0.99
C GLU A 49 -4.18 -10.66 0.28
N HIS A 50 -4.47 -9.39 -0.01
CA HIS A 50 -5.72 -8.97 -0.65
C HIS A 50 -6.98 -9.32 0.15
N ALA A 51 -6.87 -9.42 1.47
CA ALA A 51 -8.02 -9.82 2.29
C ALA A 51 -9.22 -8.87 2.12
N SER A 52 -8.97 -7.57 1.90
CA SER A 52 -10.06 -6.59 1.75
C SER A 52 -10.84 -6.75 0.43
N GLU A 53 -10.30 -7.53 -0.52
CA GLU A 53 -10.96 -7.77 -1.80
C GLU A 53 -11.74 -9.09 -1.81
N MET A 54 -11.74 -9.84 -0.71
CA MET A 54 -12.41 -11.12 -0.66
C MET A 54 -13.91 -10.96 -0.42
N HIS A 55 -14.66 -12.00 -0.75
CA HIS A 55 -16.10 -12.03 -0.48
C HIS A 55 -16.35 -11.91 1.02
N PRO A 56 -17.44 -11.21 1.43
CA PRO A 56 -17.74 -11.06 2.84
C PRO A 56 -17.81 -12.37 3.62
N GLU A 57 -18.28 -13.44 3.00
CA GLU A 57 -18.38 -14.73 3.68
C GLU A 57 -17.00 -15.34 3.99
N ASN A 58 -15.94 -14.81 3.37
CA ASN A 58 -14.58 -15.28 3.61
C ASN A 58 -13.79 -14.37 4.54
N VAL A 59 -14.41 -13.31 5.02
CA VAL A 59 -13.74 -12.34 5.89
C VAL A 59 -13.93 -12.76 7.34
N ALA A 60 -12.86 -12.69 8.12
CA ALA A 60 -12.95 -12.99 9.55
C ALA A 60 -13.94 -12.05 10.25
N THR A 61 -14.49 -12.52 11.35
CA THR A 61 -15.51 -11.75 12.07
C THR A 61 -14.99 -10.40 12.56
N GLU A 62 -13.69 -10.29 12.78
CA GLU A 62 -13.06 -9.01 13.15
C GLU A 62 -12.92 -8.05 11.99
N GLY A 63 -13.27 -8.48 10.77
CA GLY A 63 -13.08 -7.66 9.58
C GLY A 63 -11.66 -7.68 9.06
N VAL A 64 -11.31 -6.69 8.24
CA VAL A 64 -9.98 -6.56 7.66
C VAL A 64 -9.45 -5.15 7.97
N PRO A 65 -8.80 -4.98 9.11
CA PRO A 65 -8.26 -3.66 9.47
C PRO A 65 -7.11 -3.28 8.56
N ALA A 66 -6.97 -1.99 8.33
CA ALA A 66 -5.90 -1.47 7.49
C ALA A 66 -4.55 -1.61 8.18
N LEU A 67 -3.52 -2.00 7.41
CA LEU A 67 -2.14 -2.02 7.87
C LEU A 67 -1.50 -0.66 7.68
N ALA A 68 -1.90 0.02 6.63
CA ALA A 68 -1.47 1.34 6.25
C ALA A 68 -2.55 1.93 5.35
N TRP A 69 -2.47 3.23 5.14
CA TRP A 69 -3.32 3.91 4.17
C TRP A 69 -2.43 4.52 3.10
N VAL A 70 -2.79 4.34 1.83
CA VAL A 70 -2.15 5.06 0.74
C VAL A 70 -2.75 6.45 0.73
N VAL A 71 -1.96 7.45 1.10
CA VAL A 71 -2.45 8.81 1.27
C VAL A 71 -2.11 9.71 0.10
N ASP A 72 -1.22 9.28 -0.78
CA ASP A 72 -0.88 9.98 -2.01
C ASP A 72 -0.30 8.98 -3.01
N ILE A 73 -0.37 9.29 -4.28
CA ILE A 73 0.24 8.49 -5.34
C ILE A 73 0.89 9.41 -6.37
N GLU A 74 1.93 8.90 -7.02
CA GLU A 74 2.60 9.64 -8.09
C GLU A 74 3.14 8.68 -9.13
N GLU A 75 3.15 9.11 -10.38
CA GLU A 75 3.84 8.41 -11.45
C GLU A 75 5.23 9.00 -11.57
N ARG A 76 6.23 8.14 -11.72
CA ARG A 76 7.62 8.56 -11.87
C ARG A 76 8.09 8.39 -13.30
N ALA A 77 9.17 9.09 -13.65
CA ALA A 77 9.67 9.18 -15.02
C ALA A 77 10.04 7.82 -15.61
N ASP A 78 10.39 6.85 -14.76
CA ASP A 78 10.78 5.52 -15.22
C ASP A 78 9.59 4.59 -15.50
N GLY A 79 8.38 5.10 -15.48
CA GLY A 79 7.18 4.30 -15.78
C GLY A 79 6.67 3.50 -14.61
N THR A 80 6.97 3.94 -13.40
CA THR A 80 6.50 3.28 -12.17
C THR A 80 5.49 4.15 -11.45
N LEU A 81 4.58 3.52 -10.72
CA LEU A 81 3.58 4.19 -9.90
C LEU A 81 3.92 3.93 -8.44
N TRP A 82 4.01 4.99 -7.65
CA TRP A 82 4.39 4.93 -6.25
C TRP A 82 3.28 5.47 -5.36
N GLY A 83 3.15 4.88 -4.19
CA GLY A 83 2.19 5.32 -3.18
C GLY A 83 2.90 5.73 -1.91
N LEU A 84 2.39 6.78 -1.28
CA LEU A 84 2.84 7.21 0.04
C LEU A 84 2.00 6.49 1.07
N PHE A 85 2.63 5.61 1.84
CA PHE A 85 1.95 4.77 2.83
C PHE A 85 2.07 5.41 4.19
N GLU A 86 0.94 5.63 4.83
CA GLU A 86 0.90 6.01 6.23
C GLU A 86 0.62 4.75 7.05
N TRP A 87 1.64 4.25 7.75
CA TRP A 87 1.56 2.99 8.47
C TRP A 87 0.80 3.17 9.77
N VAL A 88 -0.17 2.29 10.04
CA VAL A 88 -1.00 2.35 11.24
C VAL A 88 -0.93 1.08 12.06
N ALA A 89 -0.46 -0.04 11.50
CA ALA A 89 -0.34 -1.31 12.22
C ALA A 89 1.12 -1.58 12.55
N ALA A 90 1.46 -1.53 13.82
CA ALA A 90 2.84 -1.76 14.27
C ALA A 90 3.35 -3.14 13.84
N LYS A 91 2.48 -4.15 13.83
CA LYS A 91 2.87 -5.50 13.44
C LYS A 91 3.27 -5.56 11.96
N ALA A 92 2.60 -4.83 11.12
CA ALA A 92 2.94 -4.78 9.69
C ALA A 92 4.30 -4.11 9.49
N VAL A 93 4.56 -3.03 10.21
CA VAL A 93 5.86 -2.37 10.17
C VAL A 93 6.96 -3.35 10.60
N GLU A 94 6.72 -4.08 11.68
CA GLU A 94 7.67 -5.07 12.16
C GLU A 94 7.95 -6.15 11.09
N TYR A 95 6.91 -6.67 10.47
CA TYR A 95 7.05 -7.70 9.44
C TYR A 95 7.84 -7.19 8.23
N VAL A 96 7.59 -5.96 7.81
CA VAL A 96 8.30 -5.37 6.68
C VAL A 96 9.78 -5.14 7.04
N ARG A 97 10.04 -4.56 8.20
CA ARG A 97 11.41 -4.24 8.59
C ARG A 97 12.25 -5.47 8.86
N SER A 98 11.64 -6.54 9.35
CA SER A 98 12.34 -7.80 9.59
C SER A 98 12.48 -8.66 8.33
N GLY A 99 11.86 -8.25 7.22
CA GLY A 99 11.91 -9.01 5.97
C GLY A 99 10.93 -10.15 5.90
N MET A 100 9.99 -10.24 6.83
CA MET A 100 8.98 -11.31 6.81
C MET A 100 7.92 -11.07 5.75
N TYR A 101 7.69 -9.79 5.38
CA TYR A 101 6.90 -9.40 4.21
C TYR A 101 7.73 -8.45 3.36
N ARG A 102 7.85 -8.73 2.06
CA ARG A 102 8.78 -8.02 1.20
C ARG A 102 8.15 -7.28 0.03
N TYR A 103 6.94 -7.65 -0.40
CA TYR A 103 6.42 -7.20 -1.68
C TYR A 103 5.01 -6.66 -1.55
N LEU A 104 4.60 -5.91 -2.57
CA LEU A 104 3.27 -5.33 -2.68
C LEU A 104 2.62 -5.80 -3.97
N SER A 105 1.30 -5.89 -3.95
CA SER A 105 0.51 -6.22 -5.12
C SER A 105 -0.72 -5.31 -5.15
N PRO A 106 -0.89 -4.49 -6.21
CA PRO A 106 -2.06 -3.61 -6.29
C PRO A 106 -3.29 -4.40 -6.73
N ALA A 107 -4.45 -3.99 -6.23
CA ALA A 107 -5.73 -4.44 -6.75
C ALA A 107 -6.35 -3.28 -7.52
N VAL A 108 -6.66 -3.49 -8.79
CA VAL A 108 -7.14 -2.46 -9.69
C VAL A 108 -8.43 -2.94 -10.34
N GLN A 109 -9.44 -2.09 -10.31
CA GLN A 109 -10.66 -2.28 -11.08
C GLN A 109 -10.50 -1.50 -12.38
N PHE A 110 -10.27 -2.20 -13.49
CA PHE A 110 -9.91 -1.55 -14.75
C PHE A 110 -11.07 -0.85 -15.44
N ALA A 111 -12.31 -1.28 -15.19
CA ALA A 111 -13.50 -0.68 -15.78
C ALA A 111 -14.44 -0.21 -14.67
N ALA A 112 -13.95 0.68 -13.83
CA ALA A 112 -14.70 1.18 -12.69
C ALA A 112 -15.79 2.14 -13.15
N ARG A 113 -16.81 2.30 -12.31
CA ARG A 113 -17.87 3.27 -12.53
C ARG A 113 -17.98 4.19 -11.34
N ASP A 114 -18.34 5.43 -11.63
CA ASP A 114 -18.63 6.40 -10.57
C ASP A 114 -19.83 5.89 -9.77
N LYS A 115 -19.70 5.90 -8.45
CA LYS A 115 -20.73 5.32 -7.58
C LYS A 115 -22.02 6.13 -7.54
N VAL A 116 -21.96 7.40 -7.90
CA VAL A 116 -23.13 8.28 -7.89
C VAL A 116 -23.78 8.31 -9.27
N SER A 117 -23.01 8.60 -10.32
CA SER A 117 -23.55 8.78 -11.65
C SER A 117 -23.68 7.49 -12.46
N GLY A 118 -22.90 6.45 -12.10
CA GLY A 118 -22.83 5.22 -12.88
C GLY A 118 -21.96 5.33 -14.13
N GLU A 119 -21.36 6.49 -14.38
CA GLU A 119 -20.55 6.70 -15.59
C GLU A 119 -19.24 5.93 -15.51
N PRO A 120 -18.74 5.42 -16.64
CA PRO A 120 -17.43 4.78 -16.66
C PRO A 120 -16.34 5.77 -16.32
N ILE A 121 -15.43 5.39 -15.43
CA ILE A 121 -14.33 6.25 -15.02
C ILE A 121 -12.95 5.61 -15.27
N GLY A 122 -12.92 4.41 -15.85
CA GLY A 122 -11.66 3.73 -16.15
C GLY A 122 -11.05 3.06 -14.94
N ALA A 123 -9.74 3.00 -14.86
CA ALA A 123 -9.04 2.23 -13.85
C ALA A 123 -9.04 2.94 -12.49
N ARG A 124 -9.29 2.16 -11.45
CA ARG A 124 -9.26 2.66 -10.07
C ARG A 124 -8.50 1.69 -9.19
N LEU A 125 -7.57 2.22 -8.40
CA LEU A 125 -6.87 1.43 -7.38
C LEU A 125 -7.83 1.21 -6.21
N THR A 126 -8.10 -0.06 -5.86
CA THR A 126 -9.06 -0.38 -4.81
C THR A 126 -8.38 -0.75 -3.49
N SER A 127 -7.21 -1.38 -3.56
CA SER A 127 -6.41 -1.70 -2.37
C SER A 127 -5.00 -2.04 -2.81
N VAL A 128 -4.10 -2.19 -1.83
CA VAL A 128 -2.75 -2.70 -2.06
C VAL A 128 -2.49 -3.79 -1.03
N ALA A 129 -2.03 -4.93 -1.48
CA ALA A 129 -1.74 -6.06 -0.59
C ALA A 129 -0.27 -6.11 -0.25
N LEU A 130 0.01 -6.34 1.04
CA LEU A 130 1.32 -6.76 1.50
C LEU A 130 1.36 -8.28 1.34
N THR A 131 2.30 -8.78 0.53
CA THR A 131 2.33 -10.20 0.15
C THR A 131 3.76 -10.61 -0.18
N ASN A 132 4.03 -11.91 -0.07
CA ASN A 132 5.31 -12.46 -0.52
C ASN A 132 5.21 -13.12 -1.90
N LYS A 133 4.02 -13.11 -2.50
CA LYS A 133 3.80 -13.69 -3.82
C LYS A 133 3.10 -12.67 -4.72
N PRO A 134 3.78 -11.55 -5.04
CA PRO A 134 3.16 -10.52 -5.88
C PRO A 134 3.02 -11.01 -7.31
N PHE A 135 2.01 -10.52 -8.01
CA PHE A 135 1.88 -10.84 -9.42
C PHE A 135 2.90 -10.08 -10.29
N LEU A 136 3.20 -8.83 -9.92
CA LEU A 136 4.12 -8.00 -10.70
C LEU A 136 5.56 -8.27 -10.27
N ASP A 137 6.37 -8.79 -11.20
CA ASP A 137 7.79 -8.98 -10.96
C ASP A 137 8.57 -7.67 -11.17
N GLY A 138 9.75 -7.62 -10.59
CA GLY A 138 10.67 -6.52 -10.83
C GLY A 138 10.35 -5.23 -10.08
N MET A 139 9.50 -5.32 -9.08
CA MET A 139 9.18 -4.15 -8.27
C MET A 139 10.13 -4.01 -7.08
N ALA A 140 10.32 -2.77 -6.63
CA ALA A 140 11.16 -2.50 -5.47
C ALA A 140 10.52 -3.12 -4.21
N PRO A 141 11.33 -3.64 -3.29
CA PRO A 141 10.80 -4.16 -2.03
C PRO A 141 10.10 -3.08 -1.22
N VAL A 142 9.11 -3.48 -0.45
CA VAL A 142 8.36 -2.57 0.40
C VAL A 142 9.24 -2.05 1.53
N THR A 143 9.03 -0.79 1.91
CA THR A 143 9.70 -0.18 3.05
C THR A 143 8.67 0.35 4.03
N ALA A 144 9.01 0.30 5.31
CA ALA A 144 8.18 0.85 6.37
C ALA A 144 9.10 1.45 7.43
N SER A 145 8.61 2.50 8.10
CA SER A 145 9.33 3.11 9.20
C SER A 145 8.41 3.25 10.38
N GLU A 146 8.99 3.16 11.58
CA GLU A 146 8.23 3.40 12.78
C GLU A 146 7.89 4.88 12.89
N GLY A 147 6.75 5.17 13.46
CA GLY A 147 6.41 6.54 13.76
C GLY A 147 7.45 7.13 14.69
N THR A 148 8.04 8.23 14.27
CA THR A 148 8.79 9.02 15.20
C THR A 148 7.81 9.51 16.22
N THR A 149 7.84 8.92 17.36
CA THR A 149 7.41 9.65 18.47
C THR A 149 8.42 10.76 18.56
N THR A 150 8.02 11.89 18.08
CA THR A 150 8.82 13.00 18.26
C THR A 150 9.29 13.08 19.66
N THR A 151 10.16 12.70 19.97
CA THR A 151 10.80 13.07 21.07
C THR A 151 12.13 13.21 20.78
N ALA A 152 11.69 13.03 20.56
CA ALA A 152 12.55 12.97 20.53
C ALA A 152 13.37 12.71 20.53
N SER A 153 13.51 12.69 20.42
CA SER A 153 14.37 12.43 20.31
C SER A 153 15.14 11.92 20.24
N LEU A 154 15.32 11.74 20.12
CA LEU A 154 16.16 11.23 20.07
C LEU A 154 17.22 11.06 19.98
N THR A 155 17.50 11.28 20.48
CA THR A 155 18.66 11.27 20.37
C THR A 155 19.44 10.46 19.90
N PRO A 156 20.00 10.50 19.67
CA PRO A 156 20.75 9.63 19.05
C PRO A 156 21.22 8.66 19.84
N GLY A 157 21.15 8.37 20.07
CA GLY A 157 21.42 7.52 20.55
C GLY A 157 20.51 6.91 20.95
N ASP A 158 19.84 7.27 20.98
CA ASP A 158 19.10 6.81 21.22
C ASP A 158 18.47 6.11 20.68
N VAL A 159 18.19 6.33 20.52
CA VAL A 159 17.70 5.97 20.09
C VAL A 159 17.33 5.16 20.00
N HIS A 160 16.70 5.05 19.89
CA HIS A 160 16.35 4.58 19.86
C HIS A 160 15.74 4.01 20.00
N ILE A 161 15.39 3.94 20.20
CA ILE A 161 14.84 3.62 20.36
C ILE A 161 14.09 3.22 20.69
N PRO A 162 13.46 3.29 20.72
CA PRO A 162 12.71 3.13 21.05
C PRO A 162 12.23 2.48 21.25
N ALA A 163 11.81 2.58 21.48
CA ALA A 163 11.63 2.30 21.75
C ALA A 163 11.37 1.44 22.02
N LEU A 164 10.91 1.26 21.99
CA LEU A 164 10.93 0.80 22.28
C LEU A 164 10.53 0.36 22.83
N THR A 165 10.01 0.42 23.11
CA THR A 165 9.97 0.48 23.63
C THR A 165 10.03 0.24 24.35
N GLY A 166 9.68 0.28 24.57
CA GLY A 166 9.92 0.64 25.16
C GLY A 166 10.39 0.08 25.74
N ALA A 167 10.28 -0.19 25.87
CA ALA A 167 10.95 -0.34 26.27
C ALA A 167 11.89 -0.73 26.24
N GLN A 168 12.19 -0.39 25.86
CA GLN A 168 13.16 -0.25 25.73
C GLN A 168 13.88 -0.18 25.93
N ARG A 169 13.90 0.29 26.36
CA ARG A 169 14.70 0.85 26.44
C ARG A 169 15.23 0.84 27.23
N ARG A 170 15.37 1.20 27.63
CA ARG A 170 16.03 1.54 28.29
C ARG A 170 16.61 1.12 29.04
N ASN A 171 16.96 1.26 29.14
CA ASN A 171 17.68 1.34 29.66
C ASN A 171 18.35 1.37 30.07
N ASN A 172 18.44 1.70 30.42
CA ASN A 172 19.17 2.18 30.64
C ASN A 172 19.76 2.26 30.45
#